data_f5f00906237e05c813828400799fabf7
#
_entry.id   f5f00906237e05c813828400799fabf7
#
_cell.length_a   1.000
_cell.length_b   1.000
_cell.length_c   1.000
_cell.angle_alpha   90.00
_cell.angle_beta   90.00
_cell.angle_gamma   90.00
#
_symmetry.space_group_name_H-M   'P 1'
#
loop_
_entity.id
_entity.type
_entity.pdbx_description
1 polymer ?
#
loop_
_entity_poly.entity_id
_entity_poly.type
_entity_poly.pdbx_seq_one_letter_code
_entity_poly.pdbx_strand_id
1 'polypeptide(L)'
;MKKKKIIVLGFMGGMPIAGVIWQHIHYIVGLQRLGHEVYYVEDTSNYPYDPVAFNISDDYSYAASTLGRLAKEHGFEGRWAYCARYKEPFESAGMSFDDLKQLYRDADCALNICGSHDMNDELRSIRHLIYVESDPGVEQIKIDLGKSETIDYLKAHRHLFSFGENIGTPAFAVPTHGFNWLPTRQPVVTDLWCPTSEAPAPAGEALFTTICNWSTSGKKDIVWRESNYLWSKSLEFLRFVEAPKRSGEAFEMATDIKREEERSL
;
A
#
# COMPACT_ATOMS: atom_id res chain seq x y z
N MET A 1 15.62 15.71 16.95
CA MET A 1 14.12 15.73 16.89
C MET A 1 13.56 15.12 18.17
N LYS A 2 12.40 15.59 18.67
CA LYS A 2 11.74 14.94 19.81
C LYS A 2 11.21 13.58 19.36
N LYS A 3 11.48 12.50 20.11
CA LYS A 3 10.93 11.16 19.87
C LYS A 3 9.39 11.21 19.86
N LYS A 4 8.79 10.58 18.86
CA LYS A 4 7.34 10.49 18.66
C LYS A 4 6.89 9.04 18.70
N LYS A 5 5.66 8.80 19.14
CA LYS A 5 4.96 7.53 19.05
C LYS A 5 4.10 7.55 17.80
N ILE A 6 4.48 6.75 16.79
CA ILE A 6 3.89 6.76 15.44
C ILE A 6 3.30 5.39 15.13
N ILE A 7 2.07 5.38 14.63
CA ILE A 7 1.43 4.18 14.11
C ILE A 7 1.52 4.20 12.60
N VAL A 8 1.96 3.10 12.01
CA VAL A 8 1.80 2.81 10.59
C VAL A 8 0.63 1.85 10.46
N LEU A 9 -0.46 2.34 9.90
CA LEU A 9 -1.65 1.56 9.56
C LEU A 9 -1.48 1.01 8.15
N GLY A 10 -1.67 -0.29 7.98
CA GLY A 10 -1.43 -0.96 6.71
C GLY A 10 -2.16 -2.29 6.57
N PHE A 11 -1.75 -3.08 5.58
CA PHE A 11 -2.37 -4.36 5.25
C PHE A 11 -1.34 -5.41 4.77
N MET A 12 -0.08 -5.32 5.24
CA MET A 12 0.98 -6.24 4.79
C MET A 12 0.84 -7.67 5.34
N GLY A 13 0.10 -7.88 6.43
CA GLY A 13 -0.29 -9.20 6.92
C GLY A 13 -1.52 -9.73 6.20
N GLY A 14 -2.54 -8.88 6.02
CA GLY A 14 -3.78 -9.25 5.32
C GLY A 14 -3.60 -9.45 3.80
N MET A 15 -2.56 -8.86 3.20
CA MET A 15 -2.17 -9.05 1.80
C MET A 15 -0.64 -9.22 1.71
N PRO A 16 -0.10 -10.39 2.09
CA PRO A 16 1.33 -10.60 2.28
C PRO A 16 2.09 -10.82 0.96
N ILE A 17 1.95 -9.90 0.03
CA ILE A 17 2.72 -9.87 -1.22
C ILE A 17 3.89 -8.90 -1.11
N ALA A 18 4.97 -9.19 -1.82
CA ALA A 18 6.25 -8.49 -1.65
C ALA A 18 6.16 -6.97 -1.74
N GLY A 19 5.45 -6.44 -2.74
CA GLY A 19 5.29 -5.00 -2.93
C GLY A 19 4.58 -4.31 -1.75
N VAL A 20 3.54 -4.95 -1.21
CA VAL A 20 2.80 -4.43 -0.05
C VAL A 20 3.67 -4.50 1.21
N ILE A 21 4.37 -5.61 1.43
CA ILE A 21 5.27 -5.75 2.59
C ILE A 21 6.35 -4.65 2.57
N TRP A 22 7.08 -4.52 1.47
CA TRP A 22 8.16 -3.54 1.35
C TRP A 22 7.67 -2.10 1.46
N GLN A 23 6.49 -1.79 0.92
CA GLN A 23 5.89 -0.46 1.08
C GLN A 23 5.82 -0.06 2.56
N HIS A 24 5.32 -0.93 3.43
CA HIS A 24 5.17 -0.62 4.86
C HIS A 24 6.49 -0.72 5.64
N ILE A 25 7.34 -1.70 5.34
CA ILE A 25 8.64 -1.88 6.01
C ILE A 25 9.52 -0.64 5.86
N HIS A 26 9.53 -0.01 4.70
CA HIS A 26 10.29 1.23 4.50
C HIS A 26 9.81 2.39 5.39
N TYR A 27 8.51 2.52 5.62
CA TYR A 27 7.98 3.50 6.60
C TYR A 27 8.43 3.14 8.01
N ILE A 28 8.27 1.88 8.42
CA ILE A 28 8.59 1.43 9.78
C ILE A 28 10.07 1.64 10.07
N VAL A 29 10.95 1.08 9.26
CA VAL A 29 12.40 1.15 9.46
C VAL A 29 12.92 2.57 9.31
N GLY A 30 12.43 3.32 8.32
CA GLY A 30 12.83 4.71 8.12
C GLY A 30 12.48 5.59 9.33
N LEU A 31 11.27 5.47 9.87
CA LEU A 31 10.84 6.23 11.04
C LEU A 31 11.59 5.80 12.33
N GLN A 32 11.88 4.51 12.49
CA GLN A 32 12.72 4.02 13.59
C GLN A 32 14.13 4.63 13.55
N ARG A 33 14.75 4.69 12.37
CA ARG A 33 16.08 5.30 12.18
C ARG A 33 16.10 6.79 12.43
N LEU A 34 14.98 7.47 12.26
CA LEU A 34 14.78 8.86 12.66
C LEU A 34 14.60 9.03 14.19
N GLY A 35 14.64 7.93 14.95
CA GLY A 35 14.57 7.92 16.41
C GLY A 35 13.15 7.90 16.98
N HIS A 36 12.15 7.57 16.17
CA HIS A 36 10.76 7.47 16.62
C HIS A 36 10.44 6.08 17.18
N GLU A 37 9.40 6.01 17.99
CA GLU A 37 8.80 4.76 18.45
C GLU A 37 7.68 4.39 17.50
N VAL A 38 7.88 3.32 16.72
CA VAL A 38 6.99 2.97 15.62
C VAL A 38 6.24 1.69 15.93
N TYR A 39 4.95 1.73 15.72
CA TYR A 39 4.02 0.62 15.82
C TYR A 39 3.43 0.32 14.45
N TYR A 40 3.18 -0.94 14.17
CA TYR A 40 2.47 -1.37 12.98
C TYR A 40 1.13 -1.98 13.36
N VAL A 41 0.04 -1.56 12.70
CA VAL A 41 -1.31 -2.01 13.05
C VAL A 41 -2.11 -2.35 11.81
N GLU A 42 -2.76 -3.51 11.86
CA GLU A 42 -3.86 -3.90 10.98
C GLU A 42 -5.10 -4.14 11.84
N ASP A 43 -6.00 -3.17 11.85
CA ASP A 43 -7.29 -3.22 12.55
C ASP A 43 -8.40 -3.23 11.49
N THR A 44 -8.79 -4.43 11.04
CA THR A 44 -9.49 -4.60 9.77
C THR A 44 -10.75 -5.45 9.86
N SER A 45 -11.76 -5.08 9.09
CA SER A 45 -12.97 -5.88 8.82
C SER A 45 -12.82 -6.78 7.59
N ASN A 46 -11.71 -6.69 6.86
CA ASN A 46 -11.45 -7.49 5.67
C ASN A 46 -10.80 -8.83 6.03
N TYR A 47 -11.22 -9.89 5.34
CA TYR A 47 -10.57 -11.20 5.45
C TYR A 47 -9.17 -11.17 4.82
N PRO A 48 -8.17 -11.81 5.45
CA PRO A 48 -6.83 -11.90 4.90
C PRO A 48 -6.74 -12.87 3.73
N TYR A 49 -5.77 -12.60 2.86
CA TYR A 49 -5.36 -13.50 1.80
C TYR A 49 -4.23 -14.42 2.28
N ASP A 50 -4.40 -15.72 2.09
CA ASP A 50 -3.34 -16.72 2.30
C ASP A 50 -2.70 -17.07 0.95
N PRO A 51 -1.42 -16.70 0.71
CA PRO A 51 -0.73 -16.98 -0.55
C PRO A 51 -0.30 -18.45 -0.70
N VAL A 52 -0.34 -19.25 0.36
CA VAL A 52 -0.04 -20.70 0.31
C VAL A 52 -1.29 -21.48 -0.10
N ALA A 53 -2.41 -21.12 0.50
CA ALA A 53 -3.72 -21.73 0.17
C ALA A 53 -4.38 -21.09 -1.05
N PHE A 54 -3.86 -19.95 -1.55
CA PHE A 54 -4.43 -19.17 -2.66
C PHE A 54 -5.89 -18.77 -2.44
N ASN A 55 -6.28 -18.47 -1.21
CA ASN A 55 -7.65 -18.12 -0.86
C ASN A 55 -7.73 -16.91 0.08
N ILE A 56 -8.95 -16.40 0.21
CA ILE A 56 -9.34 -15.41 1.22
C ILE A 56 -10.29 -16.11 2.17
N SER A 57 -9.99 -16.05 3.47
CA SER A 57 -10.80 -16.71 4.51
C SER A 57 -10.78 -15.91 5.80
N ASP A 58 -11.54 -16.35 6.79
CA ASP A 58 -11.55 -15.76 8.12
C ASP A 58 -10.39 -16.24 9.03
N ASP A 59 -9.53 -17.14 8.52
CA ASP A 59 -8.33 -17.58 9.22
C ASP A 59 -7.20 -16.56 9.00
N TYR A 60 -6.78 -15.90 10.08
CA TYR A 60 -5.70 -14.91 10.05
C TYR A 60 -4.35 -15.46 10.52
N SER A 61 -4.21 -16.75 10.70
CA SER A 61 -2.99 -17.38 11.24
C SER A 61 -1.76 -17.06 10.38
N TYR A 62 -1.92 -17.08 9.04
CA TYR A 62 -0.84 -16.72 8.14
C TYR A 62 -0.47 -15.23 8.25
N ALA A 63 -1.45 -14.34 8.35
CA ALA A 63 -1.24 -12.91 8.54
C ALA A 63 -0.47 -12.63 9.85
N ALA A 64 -0.92 -13.22 10.97
CA ALA A 64 -0.28 -13.07 12.27
C ALA A 64 1.16 -13.63 12.29
N SER A 65 1.37 -14.81 11.69
CA SER A 65 2.69 -15.41 11.56
C SER A 65 3.64 -14.53 10.74
N THR A 66 3.15 -14.00 9.62
CA THR A 66 3.92 -13.08 8.76
C THR A 66 4.30 -11.81 9.51
N LEU A 67 3.36 -11.17 10.20
CA LEU A 67 3.65 -9.96 10.98
C LEU A 67 4.63 -10.22 12.12
N GLY A 68 4.49 -11.33 12.84
CA GLY A 68 5.42 -11.71 13.89
C GLY A 68 6.85 -11.91 13.39
N ARG A 69 7.01 -12.56 12.23
CA ARG A 69 8.31 -12.75 11.57
C ARG A 69 8.90 -11.41 11.14
N LEU A 70 8.14 -10.58 10.44
CA LEU A 70 8.59 -9.25 9.98
C LEU A 70 8.94 -8.33 11.16
N ALA A 71 8.17 -8.39 12.25
CA ALA A 71 8.46 -7.63 13.46
C ALA A 71 9.83 -7.98 14.05
N LYS A 72 10.17 -9.27 14.08
CA LYS A 72 11.47 -9.75 14.53
C LYS A 72 12.60 -9.33 13.58
N GLU A 73 12.40 -9.51 12.27
CA GLU A 73 13.41 -9.20 11.25
C GLU A 73 13.73 -7.68 11.20
N HIS A 74 12.75 -6.82 11.46
CA HIS A 74 12.87 -5.37 11.32
C HIS A 74 12.78 -4.58 12.63
N GLY A 75 12.88 -5.27 13.78
CA GLY A 75 13.08 -4.66 15.09
C GLY A 75 11.86 -3.90 15.64
N PHE A 76 10.63 -4.37 15.37
CA PHE A 76 9.41 -3.85 16.00
C PHE A 76 8.61 -4.93 16.76
N GLU A 77 9.29 -5.95 17.28
CA GLU A 77 8.68 -6.96 18.17
C GLU A 77 7.94 -6.29 19.31
N GLY A 78 6.77 -6.83 19.67
CA GLY A 78 5.90 -6.26 20.70
C GLY A 78 5.23 -4.93 20.32
N ARG A 79 5.46 -4.41 19.11
CA ARG A 79 4.92 -3.16 18.61
C ARG A 79 4.12 -3.35 17.32
N TRP A 80 3.37 -4.44 17.26
CA TRP A 80 2.46 -4.72 16.15
C TRP A 80 1.16 -5.33 16.66
N ALA A 81 0.09 -5.11 15.93
CA ALA A 81 -1.20 -5.73 16.16
C ALA A 81 -1.85 -6.10 14.83
N TYR A 82 -2.50 -7.27 14.82
CA TYR A 82 -3.52 -7.64 13.85
C TYR A 82 -4.82 -7.81 14.62
N CYS A 83 -5.85 -7.02 14.32
CA CYS A 83 -7.16 -7.12 14.93
C CYS A 83 -8.19 -7.55 13.89
N ALA A 84 -8.72 -8.76 14.05
CA ALA A 84 -9.72 -9.35 13.18
C ALA A 84 -11.14 -8.92 13.62
N ARG A 85 -11.58 -7.72 13.18
CA ARG A 85 -12.92 -7.20 13.53
C ARG A 85 -14.07 -7.99 12.91
N TYR A 86 -13.80 -8.85 11.97
CA TYR A 86 -14.77 -9.78 11.38
C TYR A 86 -15.03 -11.01 12.24
N LYS A 87 -14.33 -11.21 13.35
CA LYS A 87 -14.58 -12.27 14.34
C LYS A 87 -15.52 -11.77 15.44
N GLU A 88 -16.33 -12.68 15.99
CA GLU A 88 -17.15 -12.40 17.17
C GLU A 88 -16.94 -13.50 18.23
N PRO A 89 -16.33 -13.16 19.38
CA PRO A 89 -15.77 -11.87 19.76
C PRO A 89 -14.56 -11.50 18.90
N PHE A 90 -14.16 -10.20 18.89
CA PHE A 90 -12.97 -9.74 18.19
C PHE A 90 -11.73 -10.47 18.69
N GLU A 91 -10.90 -10.90 17.74
CA GLU A 91 -9.65 -11.57 18.02
C GLU A 91 -8.48 -10.67 17.61
N SER A 92 -7.36 -10.79 18.32
CA SER A 92 -6.13 -10.06 17.97
C SER A 92 -4.90 -10.94 18.13
N ALA A 93 -3.87 -10.64 17.35
CA ALA A 93 -2.53 -11.19 17.48
C ALA A 93 -1.53 -10.05 17.65
N GLY A 94 -0.38 -10.34 18.29
CA GLY A 94 0.58 -9.34 18.70
C GLY A 94 0.12 -8.63 19.98
N MET A 95 -0.16 -7.33 19.90
CA MET A 95 -0.71 -6.57 21.03
C MET A 95 -2.17 -6.99 21.30
N SER A 96 -2.58 -6.90 22.57
CA SER A 96 -3.98 -7.09 22.93
C SER A 96 -4.86 -5.94 22.42
N PHE A 97 -6.17 -6.17 22.33
CA PHE A 97 -7.11 -5.13 21.91
C PHE A 97 -7.15 -3.93 22.88
N ASP A 98 -6.97 -4.17 24.18
CA ASP A 98 -6.91 -3.08 25.17
C ASP A 98 -5.62 -2.26 25.05
N ASP A 99 -4.48 -2.91 24.79
CA ASP A 99 -3.22 -2.22 24.50
C ASP A 99 -3.31 -1.40 23.21
N LEU A 100 -3.99 -1.94 22.19
CA LEU A 100 -4.24 -1.23 20.94
C LEU A 100 -5.09 0.03 21.15
N LYS A 101 -6.17 -0.06 21.92
CA LYS A 101 -6.98 1.12 22.29
C LYS A 101 -6.16 2.16 23.05
N GLN A 102 -5.28 1.72 23.95
CA GLN A 102 -4.39 2.64 24.66
C GLN A 102 -3.38 3.28 23.69
N LEU A 103 -2.83 2.50 22.76
CA LEU A 103 -1.93 3.00 21.73
C LEU A 103 -2.59 4.10 20.90
N TYR A 104 -3.84 3.94 20.48
CA TYR A 104 -4.56 4.96 19.71
C TYR A 104 -4.69 6.29 20.47
N ARG A 105 -4.95 6.25 21.77
CA ARG A 105 -5.02 7.45 22.64
C ARG A 105 -3.67 8.14 22.82
N ASP A 106 -2.59 7.34 22.90
CA ASP A 106 -1.25 7.82 23.24
C ASP A 106 -0.42 8.24 22.02
N ALA A 107 -0.82 7.83 20.82
CA ALA A 107 -0.04 8.08 19.60
C ALA A 107 0.01 9.57 19.26
N ASP A 108 1.20 10.05 18.91
CA ASP A 108 1.37 11.40 18.37
C ASP A 108 0.73 11.53 16.98
N CYS A 109 0.83 10.49 16.17
CA CYS A 109 0.18 10.41 14.86
C CYS A 109 0.03 8.97 14.36
N ALA A 110 -0.84 8.78 13.37
CA ALA A 110 -0.93 7.55 12.59
C ALA A 110 -0.89 7.86 11.09
N LEU A 111 -0.13 7.06 10.34
CA LEU A 111 -0.07 7.09 8.89
C LEU A 111 -0.97 5.98 8.35
N ASN A 112 -2.10 6.36 7.76
CA ASN A 112 -3.02 5.42 7.11
C ASN A 112 -2.57 5.26 5.64
N ILE A 113 -1.78 4.22 5.41
CA ILE A 113 -1.19 3.95 4.10
C ILE A 113 -2.25 3.33 3.19
N CYS A 114 -2.44 3.91 2.02
CA CYS A 114 -3.41 3.48 0.99
C CYS A 114 -4.88 3.46 1.48
N GLY A 115 -5.21 4.12 2.59
CA GLY A 115 -6.57 4.06 3.12
C GLY A 115 -7.00 2.66 3.53
N SER A 116 -6.10 1.88 4.10
CA SER A 116 -6.28 0.45 4.39
C SER A 116 -7.25 0.13 5.53
N HIS A 117 -7.69 1.14 6.27
CA HIS A 117 -8.52 0.95 7.47
C HIS A 117 -9.87 1.63 7.34
N ASP A 118 -10.93 0.94 7.78
CA ASP A 118 -12.24 1.55 7.95
C ASP A 118 -12.21 2.55 9.12
N MET A 119 -12.93 3.68 8.95
CA MET A 119 -13.00 4.69 10.01
C MET A 119 -13.92 4.24 11.14
N ASN A 120 -13.33 4.06 12.30
CA ASN A 120 -14.02 3.84 13.57
C ASN A 120 -13.72 4.96 14.58
N ASP A 121 -14.36 4.95 15.73
CA ASP A 121 -14.23 6.02 16.74
C ASP A 121 -12.82 6.03 17.36
N GLU A 122 -12.17 4.88 17.50
CA GLU A 122 -10.83 4.76 18.02
C GLU A 122 -9.81 5.44 17.06
N LEU A 123 -9.89 5.16 15.77
CA LEU A 123 -9.02 5.81 14.76
C LEU A 123 -9.28 7.31 14.67
N ARG A 124 -10.55 7.74 14.75
CA ARG A 124 -10.91 9.17 14.77
C ARG A 124 -10.36 9.91 15.99
N SER A 125 -10.10 9.20 17.10
CA SER A 125 -9.53 9.78 18.32
C SER A 125 -8.05 10.12 18.21
N ILE A 126 -7.34 9.59 17.23
CA ILE A 126 -5.90 9.83 17.02
C ILE A 126 -5.68 11.30 16.68
N ARG A 127 -4.82 11.96 17.43
CA ARG A 127 -4.58 13.42 17.33
C ARG A 127 -4.21 13.89 15.92
N HIS A 128 -3.40 13.14 15.20
CA HIS A 128 -2.98 13.42 13.84
C HIS A 128 -3.11 12.14 13.01
N LEU A 129 -4.31 11.88 12.53
CA LEU A 129 -4.54 10.85 11.53
C LEU A 129 -4.17 11.41 10.17
N ILE A 130 -3.26 10.76 9.47
CA ILE A 130 -2.66 11.19 8.21
C ILE A 130 -2.98 10.16 7.14
N TYR A 131 -3.59 10.59 6.05
CA TYR A 131 -3.82 9.76 4.88
C TYR A 131 -2.62 9.82 3.95
N VAL A 132 -2.16 8.68 3.45
CA VAL A 132 -1.09 8.59 2.45
C VAL A 132 -1.59 7.80 1.26
N GLU A 133 -1.88 8.49 0.18
CA GLU A 133 -2.35 7.90 -1.07
C GLU A 133 -1.17 7.43 -1.92
N SER A 134 -1.17 6.16 -2.29
CA SER A 134 -0.17 5.59 -3.21
C SER A 134 -0.65 5.47 -4.65
N ASP A 135 -1.97 5.48 -4.87
CA ASP A 135 -2.62 5.36 -6.18
C ASP A 135 -3.34 6.68 -6.56
N PRO A 136 -2.58 7.73 -6.96
CA PRO A 136 -3.13 9.04 -7.21
C PRO A 136 -4.15 9.06 -8.36
N GLY A 137 -5.18 9.87 -8.21
CA GLY A 137 -6.23 10.06 -9.21
C GLY A 137 -7.56 9.41 -8.84
N VAL A 138 -7.54 8.25 -8.21
CA VAL A 138 -8.76 7.47 -7.87
C VAL A 138 -9.64 8.22 -6.88
N GLU A 139 -9.07 8.66 -5.77
CA GLU A 139 -9.84 9.33 -4.72
C GLU A 139 -10.31 10.73 -5.19
N GLN A 140 -9.49 11.44 -5.95
CA GLN A 140 -9.86 12.73 -6.54
C GLN A 140 -11.04 12.58 -7.52
N ILE A 141 -11.04 11.53 -8.35
CA ILE A 141 -12.18 11.23 -9.25
C ILE A 141 -13.44 10.91 -8.45
N LYS A 142 -13.34 10.10 -7.40
CA LYS A 142 -14.48 9.78 -6.54
C LYS A 142 -15.07 11.04 -5.88
N ILE A 143 -14.21 11.98 -5.45
CA ILE A 143 -14.63 13.26 -4.89
C ILE A 143 -15.38 14.08 -5.97
N ASP A 144 -14.84 14.18 -7.18
CA ASP A 144 -15.46 14.91 -8.30
C ASP A 144 -16.81 14.30 -8.70
N LEU A 145 -16.95 12.98 -8.57
CA LEU A 145 -18.21 12.25 -8.76
C LEU A 145 -19.18 12.37 -7.56
N GLY A 146 -18.83 13.12 -6.51
CA GLY A 146 -19.68 13.35 -5.34
C GLY A 146 -19.88 12.13 -4.44
N LYS A 147 -18.91 11.19 -4.39
CA LYS A 147 -18.99 10.01 -3.52
C LYS A 147 -18.85 10.44 -2.06
N SER A 148 -19.97 10.52 -1.35
CA SER A 148 -20.02 10.98 0.05
C SER A 148 -19.16 10.15 0.98
N GLU A 149 -19.14 8.82 0.81
CA GLU A 149 -18.33 7.92 1.62
C GLU A 149 -16.82 8.26 1.54
N THR A 150 -16.31 8.53 0.32
CA THR A 150 -14.92 8.96 0.11
C THR A 150 -14.68 10.33 0.73
N ILE A 151 -15.60 11.26 0.55
CA ILE A 151 -15.48 12.61 1.09
C ILE A 151 -15.41 12.57 2.63
N ASP A 152 -16.30 11.82 3.27
CA ASP A 152 -16.35 11.71 4.73
C ASP A 152 -15.14 10.95 5.29
N TYR A 153 -14.68 9.93 4.57
CA TYR A 153 -13.46 9.20 4.88
C TYR A 153 -12.24 10.13 4.90
N LEU A 154 -12.03 10.89 3.84
CA LEU A 154 -10.89 11.80 3.73
C LEU A 154 -10.96 12.96 4.74
N LYS A 155 -12.16 13.48 5.04
CA LYS A 155 -12.37 14.51 6.07
C LYS A 155 -12.00 14.04 7.49
N ALA A 156 -12.00 12.75 7.74
CA ALA A 156 -11.55 12.20 9.03
C ALA A 156 -10.04 12.34 9.25
N HIS A 157 -9.26 12.55 8.18
CA HIS A 157 -7.82 12.72 8.24
C HIS A 157 -7.44 14.19 8.35
N ARG A 158 -6.47 14.50 9.20
CA ARG A 158 -5.98 15.87 9.40
C ARG A 158 -5.12 16.37 8.26
N HIS A 159 -4.37 15.48 7.63
CA HIS A 159 -3.49 15.77 6.51
C HIS A 159 -3.65 14.68 5.45
N LEU A 160 -3.58 15.10 4.19
CA LEU A 160 -3.67 14.22 3.03
C LEU A 160 -2.37 14.33 2.25
N PHE A 161 -1.66 13.23 2.13
CA PHE A 161 -0.46 13.13 1.29
C PHE A 161 -0.75 12.23 0.09
N SER A 162 -0.13 12.51 -1.04
CA SER A 162 -0.24 11.70 -2.25
C SER A 162 1.09 11.56 -2.96
N PHE A 163 1.30 10.40 -3.59
CA PHE A 163 2.42 10.19 -4.51
C PHE A 163 2.22 10.93 -5.84
N GLY A 164 1.04 11.49 -6.07
CA GLY A 164 0.74 12.33 -7.23
C GLY A 164 1.30 13.73 -7.06
N GLU A 165 2.55 13.95 -7.47
CA GLU A 165 3.27 15.24 -7.30
C GLU A 165 2.56 16.43 -7.96
N ASN A 166 1.73 16.16 -9.00
CA ASN A 166 1.02 17.19 -9.75
C ASN A 166 -0.40 17.49 -9.24
N ILE A 167 -0.89 16.78 -8.22
CA ILE A 167 -2.24 17.00 -7.68
C ILE A 167 -2.37 18.45 -7.17
N GLY A 168 -3.43 19.13 -7.59
CA GLY A 168 -3.65 20.52 -7.25
C GLY A 168 -2.90 21.55 -8.11
N THR A 169 -2.14 21.10 -9.11
CA THR A 169 -1.51 21.98 -10.11
C THR A 169 -2.27 21.95 -11.44
N PRO A 170 -2.01 22.91 -12.36
CA PRO A 170 -2.63 22.89 -13.69
C PRO A 170 -2.32 21.65 -14.54
N ALA A 171 -1.26 20.90 -14.21
CA ALA A 171 -0.92 19.66 -14.89
C ALA A 171 -1.81 18.46 -14.49
N PHE A 172 -2.64 18.61 -13.45
CA PHE A 172 -3.55 17.57 -12.98
C PHE A 172 -5.01 17.95 -13.28
N ALA A 173 -5.64 17.19 -14.16
CA ALA A 173 -6.94 17.55 -14.71
C ALA A 173 -8.13 17.33 -13.74
N VAL A 174 -7.97 16.50 -12.71
CA VAL A 174 -9.07 16.19 -11.78
C VAL A 174 -9.14 17.24 -10.68
N PRO A 175 -10.31 17.86 -10.44
CA PRO A 175 -10.46 18.86 -9.38
C PRO A 175 -10.27 18.25 -7.99
N THR A 176 -9.66 19.01 -7.09
CA THR A 176 -9.45 18.58 -5.70
C THR A 176 -10.59 18.98 -4.74
N HIS A 177 -11.53 19.81 -5.20
CA HIS A 177 -12.69 20.28 -4.43
C HIS A 177 -12.36 20.81 -3.03
N GLY A 178 -11.26 21.54 -2.91
CA GLY A 178 -10.81 22.14 -1.65
C GLY A 178 -10.06 21.21 -0.71
N PHE A 179 -9.88 19.95 -1.04
CA PHE A 179 -8.96 19.08 -0.32
C PHE A 179 -7.51 19.51 -0.60
N ASN A 180 -6.76 19.72 0.48
CA ASN A 180 -5.35 20.12 0.39
C ASN A 180 -4.46 18.88 0.38
N TRP A 181 -4.02 18.46 -0.81
CA TRP A 181 -3.10 17.36 -1.00
C TRP A 181 -1.65 17.84 -0.95
N LEU A 182 -0.85 17.20 -0.13
CA LEU A 182 0.57 17.46 -0.01
C LEU A 182 1.35 16.40 -0.79
N PRO A 183 2.29 16.78 -1.67
CA PRO A 183 3.07 15.80 -2.41
C PRO A 183 4.01 15.03 -1.49
N THR A 184 4.14 13.73 -1.74
CA THR A 184 5.11 12.87 -1.07
C THR A 184 5.58 11.77 -2.02
N ARG A 185 6.51 10.95 -1.56
CA ARG A 185 7.03 9.80 -2.31
C ARG A 185 7.11 8.59 -1.39
N GLN A 186 7.14 7.40 -1.98
CA GLN A 186 7.46 6.18 -1.27
C GLN A 186 8.84 6.34 -0.61
N PRO A 187 8.96 6.21 0.73
CA PRO A 187 10.27 6.16 1.35
C PRO A 187 11.01 4.90 0.96
N VAL A 188 12.32 5.01 0.75
CA VAL A 188 13.18 3.88 0.44
C VAL A 188 14.37 3.90 1.38
N VAL A 189 14.50 2.85 2.18
CA VAL A 189 15.67 2.59 3.01
C VAL A 189 16.67 1.80 2.15
N THR A 190 17.62 2.52 1.56
CA THR A 190 18.41 2.02 0.43
C THR A 190 19.30 0.82 0.77
N ASP A 191 19.85 0.75 1.97
CA ASP A 191 20.69 -0.36 2.39
C ASP A 191 19.94 -1.70 2.58
N LEU A 192 18.61 -1.67 2.68
CA LEU A 192 17.81 -2.90 2.63
C LEU A 192 17.81 -3.55 1.24
N TRP A 193 18.22 -2.81 0.21
CA TRP A 193 18.32 -3.27 -1.17
C TRP A 193 19.77 -3.52 -1.63
N CYS A 194 20.75 -3.21 -0.77
CA CYS A 194 22.14 -3.48 -1.12
C CYS A 194 22.41 -4.99 -1.07
N PRO A 195 22.99 -5.57 -2.12
CA PRO A 195 23.45 -6.95 -2.09
C PRO A 195 24.46 -7.13 -0.95
N THR A 196 24.26 -8.13 -0.11
CA THR A 196 25.22 -8.48 0.98
C THR A 196 26.46 -9.21 0.47
N SER A 197 26.49 -9.54 -0.81
CA SER A 197 27.63 -10.16 -1.50
C SER A 197 27.88 -9.41 -2.80
N GLU A 198 29.15 -9.34 -3.20
CA GLU A 198 29.54 -9.03 -4.57
C GLU A 198 29.04 -10.17 -5.47
N ALA A 199 27.75 -10.16 -5.79
CA ALA A 199 27.26 -11.04 -6.83
C ALA A 199 27.99 -10.66 -8.11
N PRO A 200 28.68 -11.60 -8.78
CA PRO A 200 29.31 -11.30 -10.06
C PRO A 200 28.24 -10.75 -11.00
N ALA A 201 28.60 -9.72 -11.75
CA ALA A 201 27.72 -9.23 -12.82
C ALA A 201 27.29 -10.44 -13.66
N PRO A 202 25.99 -10.55 -14.01
CA PRO A 202 25.54 -11.68 -14.82
C PRO A 202 26.38 -11.74 -16.09
N ALA A 203 27.00 -12.89 -16.32
CA ALA A 203 27.76 -13.15 -17.55
C ALA A 203 26.75 -13.32 -18.67
N GLY A 204 26.59 -12.29 -19.50
CA GLY A 204 25.66 -12.29 -20.63
C GLY A 204 25.26 -10.88 -21.04
N GLU A 205 24.50 -10.79 -22.13
CA GLU A 205 23.91 -9.53 -22.57
C GLU A 205 22.92 -9.03 -21.51
N ALA A 206 22.98 -7.72 -21.18
CA ALA A 206 22.07 -7.11 -20.22
C ALA A 206 20.64 -7.09 -20.80
N LEU A 207 19.69 -7.66 -20.08
CA LEU A 207 18.27 -7.63 -20.41
C LEU A 207 17.57 -6.49 -19.65
N PHE A 208 16.73 -5.74 -20.33
CA PHE A 208 15.75 -4.90 -19.66
C PHE A 208 14.59 -5.76 -19.19
N THR A 209 14.44 -5.95 -17.89
CA THR A 209 13.41 -6.82 -17.32
C THR A 209 12.29 -6.03 -16.67
N THR A 210 11.05 -6.52 -16.76
CA THR A 210 9.90 -6.00 -16.02
C THR A 210 9.06 -7.14 -15.45
N ILE A 211 8.47 -6.91 -14.30
CA ILE A 211 7.50 -7.82 -13.65
C ILE A 211 6.18 -7.07 -13.52
N CYS A 212 5.10 -7.66 -13.99
CA CYS A 212 3.80 -7.00 -13.94
C CYS A 212 2.63 -7.99 -13.93
N ASN A 213 1.46 -7.49 -13.50
CA ASN A 213 0.18 -8.14 -13.79
C ASN A 213 -0.32 -7.61 -15.13
N TRP A 214 -0.68 -8.50 -16.04
CA TRP A 214 -1.24 -8.13 -17.35
C TRP A 214 -2.66 -7.61 -17.21
N SER A 215 -3.50 -8.37 -16.54
CA SER A 215 -4.89 -8.03 -16.26
C SER A 215 -5.20 -8.04 -14.77
N THR A 216 -6.18 -7.25 -14.35
CA THR A 216 -6.65 -7.18 -12.96
C THR A 216 -8.10 -7.64 -12.92
N SER A 217 -8.38 -8.68 -12.14
CA SER A 217 -9.74 -9.17 -11.89
C SER A 217 -10.31 -8.54 -10.61
N GLY A 218 -11.65 -8.45 -10.54
CA GLY A 218 -12.36 -8.04 -9.33
C GLY A 218 -12.45 -6.54 -9.06
N LYS A 219 -11.73 -5.71 -9.82
CA LYS A 219 -11.83 -4.25 -9.74
C LYS A 219 -12.63 -3.72 -10.92
N LYS A 220 -13.57 -2.78 -10.66
CA LYS A 220 -14.30 -2.09 -11.72
C LYS A 220 -13.49 -0.89 -12.18
N ASP A 221 -13.40 -0.74 -13.50
CA ASP A 221 -12.80 0.44 -14.11
C ASP A 221 -13.56 1.71 -13.70
N ILE A 222 -12.86 2.82 -13.69
CA ILE A 222 -13.41 4.11 -13.30
C ILE A 222 -13.71 4.92 -14.56
N VAL A 223 -14.99 5.23 -14.76
CA VAL A 223 -15.42 6.16 -15.80
C VAL A 223 -15.47 7.57 -15.20
N TRP A 224 -14.72 8.47 -15.78
CA TRP A 224 -14.73 9.87 -15.39
C TRP A 224 -14.74 10.76 -16.63
N ARG A 225 -15.78 11.58 -16.73
CA ARG A 225 -16.12 12.34 -17.93
C ARG A 225 -16.23 11.38 -19.15
N GLU A 226 -15.52 11.61 -20.22
CA GLU A 226 -15.54 10.76 -21.43
C GLU A 226 -14.41 9.74 -21.47
N SER A 227 -13.65 9.60 -20.35
CA SER A 227 -12.48 8.71 -20.26
C SER A 227 -12.74 7.52 -19.35
N ASN A 228 -12.23 6.36 -19.73
CA ASN A 228 -12.24 5.15 -18.95
C ASN A 228 -10.85 4.87 -18.39
N TYR A 229 -10.73 4.82 -17.07
CA TYR A 229 -9.48 4.54 -16.34
C TYR A 229 -9.46 3.07 -15.95
N LEU A 230 -8.62 2.31 -16.62
CA LEU A 230 -8.54 0.87 -16.47
C LEU A 230 -7.59 0.47 -15.33
N TRP A 231 -7.98 -0.55 -14.57
CA TRP A 231 -7.08 -1.17 -13.61
C TRP A 231 -6.10 -2.14 -14.29
N SER A 232 -6.49 -2.76 -15.40
CA SER A 232 -5.64 -3.63 -16.19
C SER A 232 -4.59 -2.82 -16.95
N LYS A 233 -3.37 -3.32 -16.99
CA LYS A 233 -2.23 -2.65 -17.64
C LYS A 233 -1.99 -3.11 -19.08
N SER A 234 -2.72 -4.12 -19.55
CA SER A 234 -2.54 -4.75 -20.86
C SER A 234 -2.51 -3.76 -22.01
N LEU A 235 -3.44 -2.81 -22.06
CA LEU A 235 -3.48 -1.81 -23.13
C LEU A 235 -2.26 -0.88 -23.13
N GLU A 236 -1.74 -0.53 -21.95
CA GLU A 236 -0.53 0.27 -21.88
C GLU A 236 0.71 -0.53 -22.29
N PHE A 237 0.81 -1.80 -21.90
CA PHE A 237 1.91 -2.65 -22.34
C PHE A 237 1.90 -2.88 -23.86
N LEU A 238 0.73 -3.04 -24.49
CA LEU A 238 0.63 -3.14 -25.95
C LEU A 238 1.18 -1.91 -26.68
N ARG A 239 1.13 -0.72 -26.08
CA ARG A 239 1.71 0.51 -26.64
C ARG A 239 3.24 0.46 -26.66
N PHE A 240 3.85 -0.35 -25.81
CA PHE A 240 5.31 -0.51 -25.68
C PHE A 240 5.84 -1.82 -26.26
N VAL A 241 4.99 -2.66 -26.86
CA VAL A 241 5.40 -3.98 -27.40
C VAL A 241 6.50 -3.88 -28.47
N GLU A 242 6.56 -2.78 -29.21
CA GLU A 242 7.59 -2.52 -30.21
C GLU A 242 8.89 -1.89 -29.64
N ALA A 243 8.97 -1.68 -28.31
CA ALA A 243 10.14 -1.06 -27.70
C ALA A 243 11.45 -1.83 -27.95
N PRO A 244 11.52 -3.18 -27.88
CA PRO A 244 12.73 -3.93 -28.20
C PRO A 244 13.21 -3.68 -29.63
N LYS A 245 12.31 -3.75 -30.60
CA LYS A 245 12.59 -3.52 -31.99
C LYS A 245 13.06 -2.08 -32.30
N ARG A 246 12.51 -1.10 -31.60
CA ARG A 246 12.82 0.33 -31.77
C ARG A 246 14.14 0.73 -31.11
N SER A 247 14.50 0.12 -29.99
CA SER A 247 15.75 0.39 -29.29
C SER A 247 16.91 -0.46 -29.75
N GLY A 248 16.64 -1.63 -30.35
CA GLY A 248 17.66 -2.63 -30.66
C GLY A 248 18.12 -3.43 -29.43
N GLU A 249 17.47 -3.24 -28.26
CA GLU A 249 17.83 -3.87 -27.01
C GLU A 249 16.96 -5.09 -26.70
N ALA A 250 17.47 -6.01 -25.88
CA ALA A 250 16.73 -7.20 -25.45
C ALA A 250 15.87 -6.89 -24.21
N PHE A 251 14.61 -7.32 -24.27
CA PHE A 251 13.64 -7.13 -23.17
C PHE A 251 13.05 -8.47 -22.74
N GLU A 252 12.75 -8.58 -21.46
CA GLU A 252 12.03 -9.71 -20.87
C GLU A 252 10.91 -9.19 -19.98
N MET A 253 9.71 -9.76 -20.13
CA MET A 253 8.54 -9.44 -19.31
C MET A 253 8.08 -10.69 -18.56
N ALA A 254 8.18 -10.67 -17.23
CA ALA A 254 7.58 -11.67 -16.37
C ALA A 254 6.14 -11.24 -16.02
N THR A 255 5.16 -11.93 -16.59
CA THR A 255 3.75 -11.59 -16.40
C THR A 255 2.87 -12.83 -16.46
N ASP A 256 1.70 -12.76 -15.79
CA ASP A 256 0.67 -13.79 -15.85
C ASP A 256 -0.34 -13.42 -16.96
N ILE A 257 -0.09 -13.92 -18.15
CA ILE A 257 -1.00 -13.76 -19.30
C ILE A 257 -1.81 -15.04 -19.47
N LYS A 258 -3.14 -14.91 -19.53
CA LYS A 258 -4.01 -16.06 -19.82
C LYS A 258 -3.85 -16.45 -21.29
N ARG A 259 -3.86 -17.77 -21.58
CA ARG A 259 -3.69 -18.33 -22.95
C ARG A 259 -4.57 -17.70 -24.02
N GLU A 260 -5.74 -17.20 -23.65
CA GLU A 260 -6.66 -16.51 -24.56
C GLU A 260 -6.16 -15.12 -24.96
N GLU A 261 -5.43 -14.46 -24.04
CA GLU A 261 -4.85 -13.13 -24.25
C GLU A 261 -3.51 -13.21 -25.00
N GLU A 262 -2.75 -14.33 -24.86
CA GLU A 262 -1.50 -14.57 -25.62
C GLU A 262 -1.68 -14.55 -27.13
N ARG A 263 -2.88 -14.93 -27.63
CA ARG A 263 -3.17 -14.99 -29.07
C ARG A 263 -3.38 -13.62 -29.71
N SER A 264 -3.47 -12.57 -28.91
CA SER A 264 -3.67 -11.19 -29.36
C SER A 264 -2.37 -10.36 -29.36
N LEU A 265 -1.28 -10.92 -28.89
CA LEU A 265 0.08 -10.38 -28.94
C LEU A 265 0.82 -10.82 -30.19
#